data_c081195a4e41829505f0ec4a8e2f9d18
#
_entry.id   c081195a4e41829505f0ec4a8e2f9d18
#
_cell.length_a   1.000
_cell.length_b   1.000
_cell.length_c   1.000
_cell.angle_alpha   90.00
_cell.angle_beta   90.00
_cell.angle_gamma   90.00
#
_symmetry.space_group_name_H-M   'P 1'
#
loop_
_entity.id
_entity.type
_entity.pdbx_description
1 polymer ?
#
loop_
_entity_poly.entity_id
_entity_poly.type
_entity_poly.pdbx_seq_one_letter_code
_entity_poly.pdbx_strand_id
1 'polypeptide(L)'
;MVIIEDKNDFSKKFYNKLGDYRRVDKCKKEKFPLENEGLETIKLKDAIKLVDELDTDLCYGCKCKMLFCNYTPYCVYQFSFDRTDNTKIHSINNLRIVCWNCNSSGYGSIKQSCSRGCH
;
A
#
# COMPACT_ATOMS: atom_id res chain seq x y z
N MET A 1 14.54 0.10 -10.75
CA MET A 1 14.51 0.25 -9.29
C MET A 1 13.84 1.57 -8.92
N VAL A 2 12.93 1.53 -7.96
CA VAL A 2 12.24 2.75 -7.50
C VAL A 2 13.09 3.43 -6.43
N ILE A 3 13.28 4.73 -6.56
CA ILE A 3 14.01 5.53 -5.57
C ILE A 3 13.02 6.45 -4.86
N ILE A 4 12.99 6.35 -3.53
CA ILE A 4 12.18 7.26 -2.72
C ILE A 4 12.98 8.56 -2.57
N GLU A 5 12.52 9.63 -3.22
CA GLU A 5 13.25 10.91 -3.25
C GLU A 5 13.30 11.57 -1.88
N ASP A 6 12.22 11.47 -1.12
CA ASP A 6 12.12 12.08 0.22
C ASP A 6 11.68 11.03 1.22
N LYS A 7 12.67 10.40 1.86
CA LYS A 7 12.40 9.32 2.82
C LYS A 7 11.71 9.81 4.08
N ASN A 8 11.93 11.06 4.48
CA ASN A 8 11.24 11.61 5.64
C ASN A 8 9.75 11.77 5.36
N ASP A 9 9.41 12.31 4.19
CA ASP A 9 8.01 12.44 3.80
C ASP A 9 7.36 11.07 3.58
N PHE A 10 8.06 10.13 2.94
CA PHE A 10 7.58 8.77 2.78
C PHE A 10 7.24 8.14 4.14
N SER A 11 8.12 8.32 5.12
CA SER A 11 7.90 7.79 6.47
C SER A 11 6.62 8.34 7.08
N LYS A 12 6.38 9.65 6.97
CA LYS A 12 5.15 10.28 7.46
C LYS A 12 3.93 9.70 6.76
N LYS A 13 3.99 9.58 5.43
CA LYS A 13 2.89 9.02 4.63
C LYS A 13 2.60 7.58 5.02
N PHE A 14 3.66 6.79 5.21
CA PHE A 14 3.51 5.40 5.65
C PHE A 14 2.84 5.31 7.02
N TYR A 15 3.29 6.12 7.99
CA TYR A 15 2.69 6.08 9.33
C TYR A 15 1.23 6.50 9.33
N ASN A 16 0.83 7.41 8.46
CA ASN A 16 -0.58 7.76 8.30
C ASN A 16 -1.41 6.57 7.82
N LYS A 17 -0.85 5.75 6.92
CA LYS A 17 -1.52 4.55 6.42
C LYS A 17 -1.49 3.41 7.45
N LEU A 18 -0.43 3.33 8.22
CA LEU A 18 -0.20 2.23 9.16
C LEU A 18 -1.29 2.13 10.22
N GLY A 19 -1.82 3.27 10.67
CA GLY A 19 -2.93 3.27 11.62
C GLY A 19 -4.13 2.48 11.11
N ASP A 20 -4.49 2.69 9.84
CA ASP A 20 -5.59 1.97 9.21
C ASP A 20 -5.25 0.49 9.01
N TYR A 21 -4.02 0.19 8.61
CA TYR A 21 -3.58 -1.19 8.44
C TYR A 21 -3.67 -1.97 9.75
N ARG A 22 -3.21 -1.38 10.85
CA ARG A 22 -3.27 -2.01 12.18
C ARG A 22 -4.69 -2.27 12.63
N ARG A 23 -5.60 -1.33 12.37
CA ARG A 23 -7.00 -1.50 12.73
C ARG A 23 -7.63 -2.66 11.97
N VAL A 24 -7.42 -2.72 10.66
CA VAL A 24 -7.90 -3.81 9.82
C VAL A 24 -7.28 -5.13 10.26
N ASP A 25 -5.99 -5.14 10.52
CA ASP A 25 -5.25 -6.35 10.87
C ASP A 25 -5.69 -6.93 12.19
N LYS A 26 -6.02 -6.08 13.17
CA LYS A 26 -6.59 -6.53 14.44
C LYS A 26 -7.88 -7.31 14.22
N CYS A 27 -8.77 -6.78 13.39
CA CYS A 27 -10.02 -7.46 13.05
C CYS A 27 -9.77 -8.78 12.34
N LYS A 28 -8.80 -8.83 11.43
CA LYS A 28 -8.48 -10.06 10.69
C LYS A 28 -7.88 -11.14 11.59
N LYS A 29 -7.05 -10.76 12.56
CA LYS A 29 -6.51 -11.72 13.52
C LYS A 29 -7.60 -12.32 14.40
N GLU A 30 -8.60 -11.53 14.78
CA GLU A 30 -9.73 -12.00 15.56
C GLU A 30 -10.63 -12.93 14.75
N LYS A 31 -10.85 -12.62 13.48
CA LYS A 31 -11.73 -13.38 12.59
C LYS A 31 -11.07 -14.62 12.02
N PHE A 32 -9.78 -14.54 11.71
CA PHE A 32 -9.01 -15.63 11.08
C PHE A 32 -7.73 -15.90 11.88
N PRO A 33 -7.85 -16.44 13.11
CA PRO A 33 -6.68 -16.59 13.98
C PRO A 33 -5.65 -17.59 13.47
N LEU A 34 -6.08 -18.68 12.84
CA LEU A 34 -5.15 -19.68 12.33
C LEU A 34 -4.37 -19.19 11.12
N GLU A 35 -5.04 -18.49 10.21
CA GLU A 35 -4.45 -17.96 8.99
C GLU A 35 -3.41 -16.87 9.30
N ASN A 36 -3.52 -16.21 10.45
CA ASN A 36 -2.67 -15.10 10.85
C ASN A 36 -1.72 -15.42 12.01
N GLU A 37 -1.62 -16.68 12.38
CA GLU A 37 -0.75 -17.10 13.48
C GLU A 37 0.70 -16.75 13.16
N GLY A 38 1.35 -16.04 14.09
CA GLY A 38 2.74 -15.65 13.94
C GLY A 38 3.02 -14.52 12.97
N LEU A 39 1.97 -13.97 12.34
CA LEU A 39 2.14 -12.87 11.39
C LEU A 39 2.10 -11.51 12.10
N GLU A 40 2.86 -10.56 11.57
CA GLU A 40 2.90 -9.18 12.07
C GLU A 40 2.63 -8.19 10.94
N THR A 41 1.96 -7.08 11.28
CA THR A 41 1.78 -5.97 10.36
C THR A 41 3.13 -5.38 9.99
N ILE A 42 3.33 -5.03 8.72
CA ILE A 42 4.61 -4.51 8.24
C ILE A 42 5.04 -3.27 9.01
N LYS A 43 6.35 -3.10 9.11
CA LYS A 43 7.00 -1.96 9.73
C LYS A 43 7.59 -1.06 8.65
N LEU A 44 8.00 0.16 9.03
CA LEU A 44 8.58 1.10 8.09
C LEU A 44 9.75 0.53 7.31
N LYS A 45 10.65 -0.20 7.97
CA LYS A 45 11.81 -0.80 7.29
C LYS A 45 11.38 -1.80 6.21
N ASP A 46 10.30 -2.54 6.47
CA ASP A 46 9.75 -3.49 5.50
C ASP A 46 9.12 -2.76 4.31
N ALA A 47 8.41 -1.66 4.59
CA ALA A 47 7.81 -0.84 3.53
C ALA A 47 8.87 -0.25 2.61
N ILE A 48 9.96 0.28 3.18
CA ILE A 48 11.07 0.83 2.39
C ILE A 48 11.70 -0.27 1.53
N LYS A 49 11.91 -1.44 2.11
CA LYS A 49 12.48 -2.58 1.38
C LYS A 49 11.59 -3.00 0.21
N LEU A 50 10.29 -3.10 0.44
CA LEU A 50 9.34 -3.48 -0.62
C LEU A 50 9.34 -2.47 -1.77
N VAL A 51 9.40 -1.19 -1.47
CA VAL A 51 9.48 -0.15 -2.50
C VAL A 51 10.79 -0.21 -3.25
N ASP A 52 11.92 -0.35 -2.53
CA ASP A 52 13.26 -0.41 -3.13
C ASP A 52 13.40 -1.62 -4.07
N GLU A 53 12.69 -2.70 -3.81
CA GLU A 53 12.72 -3.92 -4.62
C GLU A 53 11.83 -3.86 -5.86
N LEU A 54 11.02 -2.80 -6.01
CA LEU A 54 10.19 -2.66 -7.20
C LEU A 54 11.04 -2.36 -8.44
N ASP A 55 10.75 -3.05 -9.54
CA ASP A 55 11.38 -2.78 -10.83
C ASP A 55 10.84 -1.52 -11.48
N THR A 56 9.64 -1.11 -11.13
CA THR A 56 8.94 0.02 -11.73
C THR A 56 8.06 0.71 -10.71
N ASP A 57 7.81 2.01 -10.93
CA ASP A 57 6.88 2.80 -10.12
C ASP A 57 5.44 2.72 -10.61
N LEU A 58 5.14 1.80 -11.54
CA LEU A 58 3.79 1.64 -12.06
C LEU A 58 2.93 0.80 -11.12
N CYS A 59 1.68 1.19 -10.97
CA CYS A 59 0.70 0.48 -10.15
C CYS A 59 0.52 -0.96 -10.65
N TYR A 60 0.54 -1.91 -9.75
CA TYR A 60 0.29 -3.31 -10.09
C TYR A 60 -1.05 -3.51 -10.79
N GLY A 61 -2.09 -2.76 -10.36
CA GLY A 61 -3.43 -2.90 -10.91
C GLY A 61 -3.65 -2.17 -12.23
N CYS A 62 -3.49 -0.85 -12.23
CA CYS A 62 -3.89 -0.02 -13.39
C CYS A 62 -2.72 0.50 -14.21
N LYS A 63 -1.49 0.24 -13.80
CA LYS A 63 -0.26 0.63 -14.49
C LYS A 63 -0.01 2.13 -14.54
N CYS A 64 -0.71 2.94 -13.76
CA CYS A 64 -0.39 4.35 -13.64
C CYS A 64 0.91 4.54 -12.83
N LYS A 65 1.57 5.67 -13.01
CA LYS A 65 2.75 6.02 -12.21
C LYS A 65 2.33 6.40 -10.79
N MET A 66 2.88 5.70 -9.81
CA MET A 66 2.58 5.95 -8.40
C MET A 66 3.51 7.02 -7.83
N LEU A 67 3.01 7.74 -6.83
CA LEU A 67 3.77 8.70 -6.05
C LEU A 67 4.02 8.13 -4.66
N PHE A 68 5.27 8.21 -4.20
CA PHE A 68 5.70 7.65 -2.91
C PHE A 68 5.95 8.73 -1.86
N CYS A 69 6.01 9.99 -2.26
CA CYS A 69 6.21 11.12 -1.35
C CYS A 69 5.76 12.41 -2.01
N ASN A 70 5.65 13.47 -1.21
CA ASN A 70 5.36 14.83 -1.68
C ASN A 70 4.05 14.97 -2.48
N TYR A 71 3.04 14.17 -2.12
CA TYR A 71 1.72 14.23 -2.75
C TYR A 71 0.68 14.81 -1.78
N THR A 72 -0.45 15.27 -2.34
CA THR A 72 -1.56 15.79 -1.54
C THR A 72 -2.28 14.65 -0.82
N PRO A 73 -2.98 14.94 0.32
CA PRO A 73 -3.62 13.87 1.11
C PRO A 73 -4.61 12.98 0.33
N TYR A 74 -5.31 13.53 -0.64
CA TYR A 74 -6.33 12.77 -1.39
C TYR A 74 -5.88 12.40 -2.80
N CYS A 75 -4.58 12.39 -3.04
CA CYS A 75 -4.04 12.04 -4.35
C CYS A 75 -4.36 10.57 -4.67
N VAL A 76 -5.00 10.32 -5.80
CA VAL A 76 -5.35 8.96 -6.23
C VAL A 76 -4.14 8.15 -6.70
N TYR A 77 -3.04 8.82 -7.02
CA TYR A 77 -1.81 8.17 -7.47
C TYR A 77 -0.89 7.77 -6.32
N GLN A 78 -1.23 8.13 -5.07
CA GLN A 78 -0.37 7.77 -3.95
C GLN A 78 -0.24 6.27 -3.79
N PHE A 79 0.93 5.81 -3.36
CA PHE A 79 1.17 4.40 -3.12
C PHE A 79 0.25 3.86 -2.03
N SER A 80 -0.02 2.56 -2.08
CA SER A 80 -0.75 1.86 -1.04
C SER A 80 -0.35 0.39 -1.04
N PHE A 81 -0.41 -0.23 0.12
CA PHE A 81 -0.15 -1.66 0.25
C PHE A 81 -1.47 -2.42 0.27
N ASP A 82 -1.67 -3.28 -0.71
CA ASP A 82 -2.87 -4.09 -0.85
C ASP A 82 -2.57 -5.54 -0.49
N ARG A 83 -3.46 -6.16 0.27
CA ARG A 83 -3.30 -7.56 0.65
C ARG A 83 -3.65 -8.47 -0.51
N THR A 84 -2.80 -9.45 -0.78
CA THR A 84 -3.05 -10.44 -1.83
C THR A 84 -4.10 -11.46 -1.39
N ASP A 85 -4.11 -11.79 -0.10
CA ASP A 85 -5.09 -12.68 0.53
C ASP A 85 -5.83 -11.88 1.61
N ASN A 86 -7.13 -11.66 1.41
CA ASN A 86 -7.94 -10.82 2.31
C ASN A 86 -8.25 -11.46 3.65
N THR A 87 -7.95 -12.73 3.85
CA THR A 87 -8.08 -13.37 5.17
C THR A 87 -6.86 -13.12 6.04
N LYS A 88 -5.77 -12.69 5.44
CA LYS A 88 -4.51 -12.42 6.14
C LYS A 88 -4.28 -10.93 6.32
N ILE A 89 -3.42 -10.61 7.28
CA ILE A 89 -3.07 -9.24 7.61
C ILE A 89 -2.06 -8.64 6.63
N HIS A 90 -1.73 -7.36 6.83
CA HIS A 90 -0.70 -6.66 6.05
C HIS A 90 0.69 -7.13 6.47
N SER A 91 1.01 -8.39 6.24
CA SER A 91 2.35 -8.94 6.50
C SER A 91 3.21 -8.82 5.25
N ILE A 92 4.53 -8.86 5.42
CA ILE A 92 5.47 -8.56 4.34
C ILE A 92 5.28 -9.46 3.11
N ASN A 93 4.85 -10.70 3.30
CA ASN A 93 4.67 -11.64 2.19
C ASN A 93 3.24 -11.66 1.61
N ASN A 94 2.38 -10.80 2.10
CA ASN A 94 0.97 -10.76 1.68
C ASN A 94 0.60 -9.42 1.05
N LEU A 95 1.56 -8.72 0.46
CA LEU A 95 1.35 -7.37 -0.04
C LEU A 95 1.77 -7.23 -1.49
N ARG A 96 1.05 -6.38 -2.19
CA ARG A 96 1.45 -5.83 -3.47
C ARG A 96 1.24 -4.32 -3.41
N ILE A 97 1.98 -3.58 -4.20
CA ILE A 97 1.93 -2.12 -4.16
C ILE A 97 1.08 -1.62 -5.32
N VAL A 98 0.04 -0.90 -4.97
CA VAL A 98 -0.93 -0.35 -5.92
C VAL A 98 -1.15 1.12 -5.60
N CYS A 99 -1.74 1.87 -6.53
CA CYS A 99 -2.15 3.24 -6.21
C CYS A 99 -3.34 3.23 -5.25
N TRP A 100 -3.50 4.31 -4.50
CA TRP A 100 -4.57 4.42 -3.51
C TRP A 100 -5.94 4.15 -4.11
N ASN A 101 -6.17 4.59 -5.33
CA ASN A 101 -7.46 4.38 -5.96
C ASN A 101 -7.76 2.91 -6.22
N CYS A 102 -6.79 2.14 -6.70
CA CYS A 102 -6.98 0.71 -6.92
C CYS A 102 -7.25 -0.01 -5.61
N ASN A 103 -6.58 0.40 -4.53
CA ASN A 103 -6.79 -0.21 -3.23
C ASN A 103 -8.16 0.14 -2.63
N SER A 104 -8.56 1.41 -2.69
CA SER A 104 -9.81 1.86 -2.07
C SER A 104 -11.06 1.48 -2.87
N SER A 105 -10.97 1.43 -4.20
CA SER A 105 -12.11 1.17 -5.09
C SER A 105 -12.15 -0.26 -5.62
N GLY A 106 -11.09 -1.02 -5.40
CA GLY A 106 -10.95 -2.35 -5.95
C GLY A 106 -10.55 -2.33 -7.42
N TYR A 107 -10.10 -3.47 -7.90
CA TYR A 107 -9.56 -3.57 -9.27
C TYR A 107 -10.61 -3.38 -10.36
N GLY A 108 -11.88 -3.58 -10.06
CA GLY A 108 -12.96 -3.36 -11.01
C GLY A 108 -13.14 -1.90 -11.41
N SER A 109 -12.66 -0.96 -10.59
CA SER A 109 -12.80 0.47 -10.80
C SER A 109 -11.56 1.12 -11.41
N ILE A 110 -10.58 0.35 -11.77
CA ILE A 110 -9.27 0.81 -12.21
C ILE A 110 -9.31 1.86 -13.32
N LYS A 111 -10.12 1.63 -14.31
CA LYS A 111 -10.13 2.44 -15.53
C LYS A 111 -10.52 3.88 -15.31
N GLN A 112 -11.20 4.18 -14.22
CA GLN A 112 -11.78 5.50 -14.03
C GLN A 112 -10.91 6.40 -13.19
N SER A 113 -10.02 5.84 -12.45
CA SER A 113 -9.58 6.52 -11.27
C SER A 113 -8.21 7.09 -11.35
N CYS A 114 -7.32 6.39 -11.97
CA CYS A 114 -5.96 6.91 -12.10
C CYS A 114 -5.85 7.96 -13.21
N SER A 115 -6.94 8.26 -13.88
CA SER A 115 -7.00 9.39 -14.81
C SER A 115 -7.24 10.72 -14.09
N ARG A 116 -7.66 10.69 -12.83
CA ARG A 116 -7.87 11.89 -12.03
C ARG A 116 -6.62 12.14 -11.23
N GLY A 117 -5.86 13.12 -11.63
CA GLY A 117 -4.58 13.35 -11.06
C GLY A 117 -4.53 14.44 -10.02
N CYS A 118 -3.62 14.28 -9.11
CA CYS A 118 -3.12 15.33 -8.26
C CYS A 118 -1.77 15.82 -8.81
N HIS A 119 -1.50 15.49 -10.02
CA HIS A 119 -0.28 15.91 -10.68
C HIS A 119 -0.30 17.36 -11.11
#